data_715a05ce0c6ef3fcb552eade97bdc6eb
#
_entry.id   715a05ce0c6ef3fcb552eade97bdc6eb
#
_cell.length_a   1.000
_cell.length_b   1.000
_cell.length_c   1.000
_cell.angle_alpha   90.00
_cell.angle_beta   90.00
_cell.angle_gamma   90.00
#
_symmetry.space_group_name_H-M   'P 1'
#
loop_
_entity.id
_entity.type
_entity.pdbx_description
1 polymer ?
#
loop_
_entity_poly.entity_id
_entity_poly.type
_entity_poly.pdbx_seq_one_letter_code
_entity_poly.pdbx_strand_id
1 'polypeptide(L)'
;MKKYIFSIVMLLSATILQAQSNSQFTIHDSQLSTVNSQLSTLNCQLSTKLDSLIATSPLLETTQLGLMVWDLTADSVLYAYNHRQRMRPASTMKLLTAITMLDLYGGNYQFTTEVRYNGEIVGRTLVGDLICVGCMDPSFDNGDMNYLVDRIRVAGIDTICGRIVADKSMKDTLLLGQGWCWDDDNPCLSALLLNRKDNFVNRLTTLLTDVGVVIMEHGTLNMEHGTLNIEHGTLNMENSQLSTVNSPLNEILTRMMKQSDNLYAEAIFYHTALSIARPATQKNARTAVRQLIQRLGFDPAQYTVADGSGLSLYNYLSPELLTAFLRHAWRNESIRRHLEPSLPIAGIDGTLKDRMKNTAAYRNVRAKTGTLTGISSLAGYATAANGHQLAFAIINQGIVKAKDGKAFQDKVCALLCGE
;
A
#
# COMPACT_ATOMS: atom_id res chain seq x y z
N MET A 1 -70.62 20.55 33.76
CA MET A 1 -69.41 21.27 34.11
C MET A 1 -68.12 20.40 34.05
N LYS A 2 -68.04 19.14 34.50
CA LYS A 2 -66.87 18.30 34.47
C LYS A 2 -66.33 17.92 33.06
N LYS A 3 -67.17 17.85 32.02
CA LYS A 3 -66.76 17.52 30.65
C LYS A 3 -66.06 18.68 29.93
N TYR A 4 -66.28 19.91 30.24
CA TYR A 4 -65.62 21.08 29.61
C TYR A 4 -64.28 21.39 30.21
N ILE A 5 -64.03 21.04 31.47
CA ILE A 5 -62.69 21.24 32.12
C ILE A 5 -61.71 20.26 31.58
N PHE A 6 -62.09 19.03 31.23
CA PHE A 6 -61.19 18.03 30.64
C PHE A 6 -60.71 18.37 29.21
N SER A 7 -61.65 18.99 28.42
CA SER A 7 -61.31 19.44 27.05
C SER A 7 -60.32 20.64 27.03
N ILE A 8 -60.50 21.58 27.99
CA ILE A 8 -59.55 22.73 28.07
C ILE A 8 -58.19 22.34 28.57
N VAL A 9 -58.11 21.38 29.49
CA VAL A 9 -56.78 20.85 29.94
C VAL A 9 -56.07 20.08 28.84
N MET A 10 -56.78 19.31 28.01
CA MET A 10 -56.20 18.63 26.85
C MET A 10 -55.75 19.60 25.75
N LEU A 11 -56.47 20.69 25.49
CA LEU A 11 -56.05 21.70 24.51
C LEU A 11 -54.82 22.50 25.02
N LEU A 12 -54.74 22.83 26.29
CA LEU A 12 -53.58 23.51 26.87
C LEU A 12 -52.33 22.61 26.90
N SER A 13 -52.47 21.32 27.17
CA SER A 13 -51.35 20.38 27.12
C SER A 13 -50.84 20.16 25.68
N ALA A 14 -51.73 20.13 24.68
CA ALA A 14 -51.32 20.00 23.26
C ALA A 14 -50.59 21.26 22.75
N THR A 15 -51.03 22.46 23.15
CA THR A 15 -50.36 23.71 22.79
C THR A 15 -49.01 23.89 23.49
N ILE A 16 -48.85 23.43 24.74
CA ILE A 16 -47.58 23.46 25.45
C ILE A 16 -46.59 22.44 24.84
N LEU A 17 -47.04 21.23 24.45
CA LEU A 17 -46.20 20.27 23.73
C LEU A 17 -45.77 20.79 22.35
N GLN A 18 -46.66 21.46 21.63
CA GLN A 18 -46.34 22.03 20.31
C GLN A 18 -45.41 23.25 20.42
N ALA A 19 -45.52 24.06 21.47
CA ALA A 19 -44.59 25.15 21.76
C ALA A 19 -43.20 24.65 22.20
N GLN A 20 -43.14 23.55 22.97
CA GLN A 20 -41.87 22.93 23.33
C GLN A 20 -41.17 22.25 22.14
N SER A 21 -41.91 21.59 21.24
CA SER A 21 -41.33 21.01 20.03
C SER A 21 -40.80 22.08 19.06
N ASN A 22 -41.54 23.18 18.89
CA ASN A 22 -41.13 24.29 18.05
C ASN A 22 -39.93 25.06 18.62
N SER A 23 -39.82 25.22 19.95
CA SER A 23 -38.66 25.86 20.58
C SER A 23 -37.39 24.99 20.53
N GLN A 24 -37.54 23.66 20.66
CA GLN A 24 -36.38 22.75 20.46
C GLN A 24 -35.94 22.73 19.01
N PHE A 25 -36.84 22.77 18.04
CA PHE A 25 -36.51 22.84 16.62
C PHE A 25 -35.81 24.16 16.28
N THR A 26 -36.28 25.29 16.79
CA THR A 26 -35.71 26.63 16.53
C THR A 26 -34.34 26.80 17.20
N ILE A 27 -34.11 26.21 18.38
CA ILE A 27 -32.83 26.22 19.05
C ILE A 27 -31.82 25.34 18.29
N HIS A 28 -32.25 24.19 17.78
CA HIS A 28 -31.39 23.31 16.99
C HIS A 28 -30.96 23.96 15.66
N ASP A 29 -31.87 24.63 14.95
CA ASP A 29 -31.55 25.33 13.70
C ASP A 29 -30.67 26.55 13.89
N SER A 30 -30.84 27.32 14.97
CA SER A 30 -30.01 28.45 15.28
C SER A 30 -28.57 28.02 15.70
N GLN A 31 -28.45 26.95 16.42
CA GLN A 31 -27.14 26.36 16.73
C GLN A 31 -26.44 25.81 15.48
N LEU A 32 -27.20 25.11 14.61
CA LEU A 32 -26.67 24.59 13.35
C LEU A 32 -26.21 25.72 12.41
N SER A 33 -26.98 26.81 12.31
CA SER A 33 -26.59 27.97 11.51
C SER A 33 -25.36 28.68 12.05
N THR A 34 -25.20 28.76 13.37
CA THR A 34 -24.04 29.34 14.03
C THR A 34 -22.79 28.47 13.81
N VAL A 35 -22.90 27.16 13.95
CA VAL A 35 -21.81 26.21 13.67
C VAL A 35 -21.40 26.27 12.20
N ASN A 36 -22.35 26.30 11.27
CA ASN A 36 -22.09 26.42 9.84
C ASN A 36 -21.40 27.74 9.47
N SER A 37 -21.79 28.86 10.11
CA SER A 37 -21.13 30.16 9.88
C SER A 37 -19.70 30.21 10.45
N GLN A 38 -19.47 29.63 11.62
CA GLN A 38 -18.12 29.49 12.17
C GLN A 38 -17.23 28.59 11.32
N LEU A 39 -17.76 27.47 10.82
CA LEU A 39 -17.05 26.55 9.93
C LEU A 39 -16.66 27.24 8.62
N SER A 40 -17.59 27.99 8.00
CA SER A 40 -17.30 28.75 6.77
C SER A 40 -16.23 29.83 7.01
N THR A 41 -16.22 30.47 8.15
CA THR A 41 -15.21 31.47 8.54
C THR A 41 -13.83 30.83 8.71
N LEU A 42 -13.74 29.69 9.42
CA LEU A 42 -12.48 28.94 9.58
C LEU A 42 -11.92 28.44 8.26
N ASN A 43 -12.77 27.92 7.38
CA ASN A 43 -12.39 27.47 6.05
C ASN A 43 -11.88 28.64 5.17
N CYS A 44 -12.52 29.80 5.25
CA CYS A 44 -12.08 31.03 4.56
C CYS A 44 -10.71 31.50 5.09
N GLN A 45 -10.49 31.46 6.40
CA GLN A 45 -9.20 31.83 7.00
C GLN A 45 -8.08 30.86 6.59
N LEU A 46 -8.32 29.56 6.56
CA LEU A 46 -7.34 28.56 6.11
C LEU A 46 -6.99 28.78 4.63
N SER A 47 -7.99 28.97 3.77
CA SER A 47 -7.75 29.25 2.34
C SER A 47 -6.90 30.50 2.15
N THR A 48 -7.19 31.59 2.86
CA THR A 48 -6.42 32.83 2.81
C THR A 48 -4.97 32.63 3.29
N LYS A 49 -4.74 31.86 4.35
CA LYS A 49 -3.39 31.53 4.83
C LYS A 49 -2.61 30.70 3.81
N LEU A 50 -3.26 29.72 3.15
CA LEU A 50 -2.65 28.90 2.10
C LEU A 50 -2.30 29.75 0.88
N ASP A 51 -3.22 30.64 0.43
CA ASP A 51 -2.97 31.58 -0.68
C ASP A 51 -1.79 32.50 -0.37
N SER A 52 -1.72 33.04 0.85
CA SER A 52 -0.60 33.86 1.31
C SER A 52 0.72 33.07 1.32
N LEU A 53 0.72 31.84 1.84
CA LEU A 53 1.91 30.98 1.85
C LEU A 53 2.40 30.68 0.42
N ILE A 54 1.48 30.42 -0.51
CA ILE A 54 1.81 30.18 -1.91
C ILE A 54 2.36 31.45 -2.58
N ALA A 55 1.68 32.58 -2.42
CA ALA A 55 2.07 33.84 -3.04
C ALA A 55 3.41 34.39 -2.54
N THR A 56 3.76 34.11 -1.26
CA THR A 56 5.00 34.63 -0.65
C THR A 56 6.16 33.64 -0.63
N SER A 57 5.97 32.42 -1.18
CA SER A 57 7.00 31.39 -1.16
C SER A 57 8.03 31.58 -2.27
N PRO A 58 9.31 31.90 -1.98
CA PRO A 58 10.35 32.01 -3.01
C PRO A 58 10.57 30.71 -3.79
N LEU A 59 10.26 29.56 -3.17
CA LEU A 59 10.34 28.27 -3.84
C LEU A 59 9.44 28.22 -5.09
N LEU A 60 8.27 28.82 -5.02
CA LEU A 60 7.25 28.73 -6.07
C LEU A 60 7.43 29.72 -7.21
N GLU A 61 8.39 30.65 -7.10
CA GLU A 61 8.76 31.54 -8.22
C GLU A 61 9.35 30.74 -9.42
N THR A 62 10.03 29.61 -9.13
CA THR A 62 10.73 28.82 -10.15
C THR A 62 10.33 27.36 -10.19
N THR A 63 9.37 26.93 -9.36
CA THR A 63 8.93 25.53 -9.25
C THR A 63 7.42 25.40 -9.43
N GLN A 64 6.97 24.19 -9.70
CA GLN A 64 5.55 23.87 -9.83
C GLN A 64 5.02 23.31 -8.51
N LEU A 65 3.80 23.72 -8.17
CA LEU A 65 3.01 23.19 -7.06
C LEU A 65 1.67 22.65 -7.57
N GLY A 66 1.32 21.46 -7.15
CA GLY A 66 -0.04 20.94 -7.16
C GLY A 66 -0.47 20.61 -5.73
N LEU A 67 -1.63 21.10 -5.31
CA LEU A 67 -2.16 20.91 -3.96
C LEU A 67 -3.66 20.64 -4.01
N MET A 68 -4.12 19.63 -3.29
CA MET A 68 -5.52 19.33 -3.06
C MET A 68 -5.73 18.99 -1.58
N VAL A 69 -6.73 19.60 -0.99
CA VAL A 69 -7.21 19.29 0.36
C VAL A 69 -8.70 19.04 0.31
N TRP A 70 -9.11 17.89 0.83
CA TRP A 70 -10.49 17.47 0.93
C TRP A 70 -10.87 17.31 2.39
N ASP A 71 -11.96 17.93 2.80
CA ASP A 71 -12.59 17.70 4.09
C ASP A 71 -13.41 16.41 4.03
N LEU A 72 -12.92 15.37 4.70
CA LEU A 72 -13.53 14.06 4.76
C LEU A 72 -14.79 14.04 5.64
N THR A 73 -14.86 14.96 6.60
CA THR A 73 -16.01 15.09 7.53
C THR A 73 -17.16 15.81 6.84
N ALA A 74 -16.88 16.93 6.17
CA ALA A 74 -17.88 17.70 5.42
C ALA A 74 -18.10 17.17 3.99
N ASP A 75 -17.29 16.21 3.54
CA ASP A 75 -17.27 15.62 2.20
C ASP A 75 -17.20 16.66 1.07
N SER A 76 -16.31 17.62 1.20
CA SER A 76 -16.17 18.74 0.27
C SER A 76 -14.73 19.12 0.02
N VAL A 77 -14.49 19.83 -1.08
CA VAL A 77 -13.18 20.45 -1.37
C VAL A 77 -12.95 21.57 -0.38
N LEU A 78 -11.85 21.49 0.38
CA LEU A 78 -11.44 22.56 1.27
C LEU A 78 -10.49 23.54 0.58
N TYR A 79 -9.54 23.02 -0.19
CA TYR A 79 -8.58 23.83 -0.95
C TYR A 79 -8.08 23.11 -2.21
N ALA A 80 -7.88 23.85 -3.29
CA ALA A 80 -7.39 23.30 -4.56
C ALA A 80 -6.52 24.32 -5.31
N TYR A 81 -5.27 23.94 -5.59
CA TYR A 81 -4.33 24.74 -6.39
C TYR A 81 -3.63 23.82 -7.39
N ASN A 82 -3.78 24.08 -8.70
CA ASN A 82 -3.27 23.21 -9.78
C ASN A 82 -3.54 21.72 -9.55
N HIS A 83 -4.65 21.40 -8.89
CA HIS A 83 -4.97 20.05 -8.37
C HIS A 83 -5.14 19.00 -9.47
N ARG A 84 -5.47 19.42 -10.71
CA ARG A 84 -5.61 18.56 -11.91
C ARG A 84 -4.33 18.45 -12.73
N GLN A 85 -3.32 19.25 -12.41
CA GLN A 85 -2.05 19.19 -13.14
C GLN A 85 -1.41 17.81 -12.97
N ARG A 86 -1.03 17.18 -14.08
CA ARG A 86 -0.30 15.92 -14.09
C ARG A 86 1.15 16.16 -13.73
N MET A 87 1.57 15.56 -12.65
CA MET A 87 2.89 15.72 -12.08
C MET A 87 3.46 14.34 -11.71
N ARG A 88 4.76 14.25 -11.57
CA ARG A 88 5.43 13.03 -11.13
C ARG A 88 5.21 12.82 -9.63
N PRO A 89 4.58 11.71 -9.22
CA PRO A 89 4.20 11.50 -7.81
C PRO A 89 5.38 11.08 -6.92
N ALA A 90 6.48 10.60 -7.49
CA ALA A 90 7.50 9.87 -6.76
C ALA A 90 6.84 8.77 -5.88
N SER A 91 7.36 8.48 -4.70
CA SER A 91 6.84 7.39 -3.85
C SER A 91 5.45 7.60 -3.24
N THR A 92 4.75 8.73 -3.51
CA THR A 92 3.31 8.81 -3.22
C THR A 92 2.49 7.91 -4.15
N MET A 93 3.07 7.43 -5.26
CA MET A 93 2.53 6.35 -6.10
C MET A 93 2.16 5.11 -5.28
N LYS A 94 2.92 4.79 -4.23
CA LYS A 94 2.67 3.65 -3.34
C LYS A 94 1.30 3.68 -2.67
N LEU A 95 0.65 4.84 -2.58
CA LEU A 95 -0.74 4.94 -2.10
C LEU A 95 -1.71 4.27 -3.08
N LEU A 96 -1.54 4.50 -4.40
CA LEU A 96 -2.37 3.84 -5.40
C LEU A 96 -2.18 2.33 -5.36
N THR A 97 -0.93 1.88 -5.28
CA THR A 97 -0.55 0.46 -5.20
C THR A 97 -1.18 -0.21 -3.98
N ALA A 98 -1.02 0.39 -2.77
CA ALA A 98 -1.55 -0.14 -1.53
C ALA A 98 -3.09 -0.17 -1.53
N ILE A 99 -3.73 0.93 -1.92
CA ILE A 99 -5.18 1.04 -1.91
C ILE A 99 -5.80 0.07 -2.93
N THR A 100 -5.18 -0.08 -4.11
CA THR A 100 -5.64 -1.07 -5.10
C THR A 100 -5.51 -2.49 -4.56
N MET A 101 -4.40 -2.84 -3.90
CA MET A 101 -4.22 -4.16 -3.29
C MET A 101 -5.25 -4.45 -2.21
N LEU A 102 -5.47 -3.49 -1.31
CA LEU A 102 -6.46 -3.61 -0.23
C LEU A 102 -7.89 -3.68 -0.75
N ASP A 103 -8.20 -2.97 -1.82
CA ASP A 103 -9.51 -2.98 -2.48
C ASP A 103 -9.81 -4.32 -3.18
N LEU A 104 -8.78 -4.96 -3.75
CA LEU A 104 -8.91 -6.24 -4.46
C LEU A 104 -8.94 -7.45 -3.52
N TYR A 105 -8.09 -7.48 -2.51
CA TYR A 105 -7.83 -8.68 -1.73
C TYR A 105 -8.06 -8.52 -0.22
N GLY A 106 -8.28 -7.29 0.25
CA GLY A 106 -8.40 -7.00 1.67
C GLY A 106 -7.08 -7.12 2.44
N GLY A 107 -7.11 -6.75 3.71
CA GLY A 107 -5.89 -6.68 4.55
C GLY A 107 -5.41 -8.01 5.12
N ASN A 108 -6.21 -9.07 5.02
CA ASN A 108 -5.83 -10.42 5.52
C ASN A 108 -5.03 -11.23 4.48
N TYR A 109 -4.75 -10.64 3.32
CA TYR A 109 -3.96 -11.29 2.28
C TYR A 109 -2.57 -11.67 2.78
N GLN A 110 -2.05 -12.79 2.29
CA GLN A 110 -0.73 -13.31 2.63
C GLN A 110 0.08 -13.58 1.36
N PHE A 111 1.36 -13.28 1.44
CA PHE A 111 2.35 -13.72 0.47
C PHE A 111 2.82 -15.10 0.88
N THR A 112 2.71 -16.08 -0.01
CA THR A 112 2.91 -17.50 0.31
C THR A 112 4.05 -18.07 -0.51
N THR A 113 5.19 -18.33 0.14
CA THR A 113 6.31 -19.08 -0.44
C THR A 113 6.18 -20.54 -0.02
N GLU A 114 6.25 -21.46 -0.97
CA GLU A 114 6.02 -22.88 -0.71
C GLU A 114 7.21 -23.74 -1.14
N VAL A 115 7.41 -24.84 -0.41
CA VAL A 115 8.23 -25.95 -0.86
C VAL A 115 7.31 -27.15 -1.09
N ARG A 116 7.35 -27.67 -2.29
CA ARG A 116 6.61 -28.84 -2.74
C ARG A 116 7.59 -29.90 -3.22
N TYR A 117 7.13 -31.10 -3.49
CA TYR A 117 7.90 -32.11 -4.18
C TYR A 117 7.03 -32.83 -5.20
N ASN A 118 7.64 -33.32 -6.26
CA ASN A 118 7.09 -34.32 -7.12
C ASN A 118 7.77 -35.66 -6.80
N GLY A 119 7.11 -36.80 -7.11
CA GLY A 119 7.67 -38.11 -6.83
C GLY A 119 7.23 -38.70 -5.50
N GLU A 120 8.03 -39.60 -4.93
CA GLU A 120 7.68 -40.38 -3.76
C GLU A 120 8.78 -40.32 -2.70
N ILE A 121 8.37 -40.33 -1.42
CA ILE A 121 9.30 -40.46 -0.31
C ILE A 121 9.36 -41.95 0.08
N VAL A 122 10.49 -42.60 -0.24
CA VAL A 122 10.74 -44.01 0.07
C VAL A 122 11.72 -44.07 1.24
N GLY A 123 11.25 -44.46 2.41
CA GLY A 123 12.00 -44.42 3.64
C GLY A 123 12.39 -42.99 4.02
N ARG A 124 13.65 -42.63 3.81
CA ARG A 124 14.20 -41.28 4.08
C ARG A 124 14.67 -40.57 2.81
N THR A 125 14.38 -41.16 1.64
CA THR A 125 14.81 -40.64 0.35
C THR A 125 13.61 -40.10 -0.42
N LEU A 126 13.66 -38.82 -0.81
CA LEU A 126 12.78 -38.28 -1.83
C LEU A 126 13.29 -38.72 -3.21
N VAL A 127 12.53 -39.57 -3.89
CA VAL A 127 12.77 -39.93 -5.30
C VAL A 127 11.96 -39.01 -6.17
N GLY A 128 12.56 -37.88 -6.57
CA GLY A 128 11.88 -36.80 -7.29
C GLY A 128 12.50 -35.43 -6.98
N ASP A 129 11.95 -34.40 -7.61
CA ASP A 129 12.43 -33.02 -7.45
C ASP A 129 11.79 -32.33 -6.24
N LEU A 130 12.57 -31.48 -5.56
CA LEU A 130 12.09 -30.50 -4.58
C LEU A 130 11.81 -29.19 -5.30
N ILE A 131 10.58 -28.66 -5.20
CA ILE A 131 10.11 -27.52 -5.97
C ILE A 131 9.88 -26.34 -5.04
N CYS A 132 10.63 -25.25 -5.25
CA CYS A 132 10.49 -23.99 -4.50
C CYS A 132 9.59 -23.04 -5.29
N VAL A 133 8.36 -22.83 -4.79
CA VAL A 133 7.35 -21.98 -5.44
C VAL A 133 7.43 -20.57 -4.90
N GLY A 134 7.80 -19.61 -5.76
CA GLY A 134 7.94 -18.21 -5.40
C GLY A 134 6.67 -17.41 -5.60
N CYS A 135 6.43 -16.47 -4.69
CA CYS A 135 5.34 -15.51 -4.77
C CYS A 135 5.80 -14.05 -4.78
N MET A 136 7.10 -13.79 -4.97
CA MET A 136 7.68 -12.45 -4.89
C MET A 136 7.54 -11.83 -3.47
N ASP A 137 7.67 -12.65 -2.42
CA ASP A 137 7.68 -12.15 -1.05
C ASP A 137 8.96 -11.33 -0.78
N PRO A 138 8.85 -10.01 -0.55
CA PRO A 138 10.02 -9.15 -0.34
C PRO A 138 10.60 -9.24 1.07
N SER A 139 9.89 -9.92 1.99
CA SER A 139 10.25 -10.04 3.41
C SER A 139 10.96 -11.34 3.73
N PHE A 140 10.91 -12.34 2.82
CA PHE A 140 11.49 -13.67 3.04
C PHE A 140 12.99 -13.58 3.39
N ASP A 141 13.36 -14.08 4.56
CA ASP A 141 14.69 -13.93 5.12
C ASP A 141 15.36 -15.27 5.49
N ASN A 142 16.53 -15.19 6.19
CA ASN A 142 17.25 -16.37 6.64
C ASN A 142 16.51 -17.17 7.71
N GLY A 143 15.65 -16.53 8.53
CA GLY A 143 14.83 -17.22 9.52
C GLY A 143 13.81 -18.12 8.83
N ASP A 144 13.13 -17.59 7.81
CA ASP A 144 12.19 -18.33 6.97
C ASP A 144 12.87 -19.48 6.24
N MET A 145 14.08 -19.22 5.72
CA MET A 145 14.86 -20.25 5.04
C MET A 145 15.26 -21.39 5.97
N ASN A 146 15.73 -21.09 7.18
CA ASN A 146 16.05 -22.09 8.19
C ASN A 146 14.80 -22.90 8.60
N TYR A 147 13.65 -22.22 8.74
CA TYR A 147 12.38 -22.91 8.98
C TYR A 147 12.06 -23.94 7.87
N LEU A 148 12.24 -23.58 6.59
CA LEU A 148 12.03 -24.54 5.49
C LEU A 148 12.97 -25.74 5.56
N VAL A 149 14.27 -25.52 5.87
CA VAL A 149 15.26 -26.59 6.06
C VAL A 149 14.83 -27.53 7.17
N ASP A 150 14.39 -26.99 8.32
CA ASP A 150 13.90 -27.78 9.46
C ASP A 150 12.66 -28.58 9.07
N ARG A 151 11.72 -28.01 8.32
CA ARG A 151 10.51 -28.72 7.85
C ARG A 151 10.83 -29.89 6.94
N ILE A 152 11.81 -29.74 6.02
CA ILE A 152 12.29 -30.83 5.16
C ILE A 152 12.88 -31.96 6.00
N ARG A 153 13.68 -31.63 7.02
CA ARG A 153 14.25 -32.63 7.94
C ARG A 153 13.20 -33.34 8.79
N VAL A 154 12.23 -32.58 9.31
CA VAL A 154 11.11 -33.14 10.10
C VAL A 154 10.25 -34.08 9.27
N ALA A 155 10.14 -33.85 7.97
CA ALA A 155 9.49 -34.78 7.04
C ALA A 155 10.27 -36.11 6.85
N GLY A 156 11.46 -36.23 7.47
CA GLY A 156 12.29 -37.42 7.43
C GLY A 156 13.15 -37.55 6.20
N ILE A 157 13.29 -36.49 5.39
CA ILE A 157 14.08 -36.50 4.17
C ILE A 157 15.55 -36.22 4.52
N ASP A 158 16.44 -37.20 4.32
CA ASP A 158 17.87 -37.08 4.43
C ASP A 158 18.61 -37.28 3.09
N THR A 159 17.87 -37.68 2.05
CA THR A 159 18.40 -37.81 0.70
C THR A 159 17.37 -37.31 -0.31
N ILE A 160 17.81 -36.51 -1.27
CA ILE A 160 17.02 -36.04 -2.41
C ILE A 160 17.64 -36.66 -3.67
N CYS A 161 16.92 -37.60 -4.29
CA CYS A 161 17.29 -38.22 -5.55
C CYS A 161 16.56 -37.50 -6.69
N GLY A 162 17.01 -36.29 -7.01
CA GLY A 162 16.42 -35.36 -7.94
C GLY A 162 17.04 -33.97 -7.81
N ARG A 163 16.36 -32.97 -8.35
CA ARG A 163 16.83 -31.58 -8.35
C ARG A 163 16.09 -30.72 -7.35
N ILE A 164 16.72 -29.63 -6.93
CA ILE A 164 16.02 -28.52 -6.27
C ILE A 164 15.77 -27.46 -7.35
N VAL A 165 14.49 -27.21 -7.66
CA VAL A 165 14.11 -26.34 -8.77
C VAL A 165 13.27 -25.16 -8.28
N ALA A 166 13.38 -24.02 -8.97
CA ALA A 166 12.60 -22.83 -8.70
C ALA A 166 11.37 -22.81 -9.63
N ASP A 167 10.17 -22.71 -9.04
CA ASP A 167 8.96 -22.30 -9.76
C ASP A 167 8.77 -20.79 -9.60
N LYS A 168 9.07 -20.05 -10.65
CA LYS A 168 8.92 -18.60 -10.76
C LYS A 168 7.72 -18.19 -11.63
N SER A 169 6.81 -19.10 -11.91
CA SER A 169 5.67 -18.92 -12.82
C SER A 169 4.64 -17.88 -12.35
N MET A 170 4.74 -17.43 -11.10
CA MET A 170 3.88 -16.39 -10.55
C MET A 170 3.90 -15.12 -11.39
N LYS A 171 5.07 -14.71 -11.88
CA LYS A 171 5.26 -13.49 -12.67
C LYS A 171 6.04 -13.74 -13.96
N ASP A 172 6.01 -12.73 -14.85
CA ASP A 172 6.88 -12.70 -16.04
C ASP A 172 8.37 -12.66 -15.69
N THR A 173 9.23 -12.77 -16.70
CA THR A 173 10.70 -12.79 -16.56
C THR A 173 11.33 -11.39 -16.54
N LEU A 174 10.54 -10.32 -16.58
CA LEU A 174 11.08 -8.96 -16.57
C LEU A 174 11.70 -8.63 -15.20
N LEU A 175 12.95 -8.15 -15.21
CA LEU A 175 13.73 -7.82 -14.02
C LEU A 175 13.77 -6.32 -13.71
N LEU A 176 13.34 -5.47 -14.64
CA LEU A 176 13.36 -4.01 -14.50
C LEU A 176 11.96 -3.42 -14.68
N GLY A 177 11.63 -2.39 -13.93
CA GLY A 177 10.45 -1.58 -14.11
C GLY A 177 10.54 -0.69 -15.36
N GLN A 178 9.40 -0.32 -15.93
CA GLN A 178 9.35 0.58 -17.07
C GLN A 178 9.92 1.95 -16.71
N GLY A 179 10.93 2.41 -17.44
CA GLY A 179 11.57 3.71 -17.22
C GLY A 179 12.55 3.75 -16.05
N TRP A 180 12.99 2.59 -15.54
CA TRP A 180 14.11 2.50 -14.62
C TRP A 180 15.44 2.54 -15.37
N CYS A 181 16.42 3.25 -14.81
CA CYS A 181 17.77 3.23 -15.34
C CYS A 181 18.50 1.97 -14.86
N TRP A 182 19.27 1.34 -15.75
CA TRP A 182 19.98 0.09 -15.45
C TRP A 182 21.08 0.26 -14.39
N ASP A 183 21.60 1.48 -14.21
CA ASP A 183 22.64 1.88 -13.27
C ASP A 183 22.10 2.44 -11.94
N ASP A 184 20.79 2.49 -11.77
CA ASP A 184 20.16 2.83 -10.49
C ASP A 184 20.20 1.63 -9.52
N ASP A 185 20.04 1.89 -8.22
CA ASP A 185 19.83 0.85 -7.20
C ASP A 185 18.41 0.27 -7.32
N ASN A 186 18.23 -0.55 -8.34
CA ASN A 186 16.95 -1.15 -8.68
C ASN A 186 16.61 -2.34 -7.77
N PRO A 187 15.36 -2.49 -7.33
CA PRO A 187 14.93 -3.69 -6.64
C PRO A 187 14.97 -4.93 -7.56
N CYS A 188 15.32 -6.08 -6.99
CA CYS A 188 15.33 -7.37 -7.70
C CYS A 188 13.89 -7.86 -7.92
N LEU A 189 13.41 -7.84 -9.16
CA LEU A 189 12.05 -8.28 -9.51
C LEU A 189 12.01 -9.80 -9.82
N SER A 190 12.38 -10.64 -8.86
CA SER A 190 12.26 -12.10 -8.95
C SER A 190 11.03 -12.61 -8.18
N ALA A 191 10.38 -13.67 -8.68
CA ALA A 191 9.30 -14.33 -7.96
C ALA A 191 9.78 -15.08 -6.73
N LEU A 192 11.03 -15.54 -6.70
CA LEU A 192 11.60 -16.30 -5.59
C LEU A 192 12.79 -15.54 -4.99
N LEU A 193 12.58 -14.90 -3.85
CA LEU A 193 13.52 -14.02 -3.18
C LEU A 193 14.01 -14.62 -1.85
N LEU A 194 15.28 -14.37 -1.54
CA LEU A 194 15.84 -14.52 -0.20
C LEU A 194 16.68 -13.27 0.11
N ASN A 195 16.39 -12.59 1.22
CA ASN A 195 17.08 -11.35 1.60
C ASN A 195 17.14 -10.35 0.43
N ARG A 196 16.01 -10.20 -0.30
CA ARG A 196 15.83 -9.28 -1.43
C ARG A 196 16.64 -9.62 -2.69
N LYS A 197 17.18 -10.85 -2.81
CA LYS A 197 18.01 -11.32 -3.92
C LYS A 197 17.46 -12.62 -4.50
N ASP A 198 17.76 -12.85 -5.77
CA ASP A 198 17.41 -14.09 -6.49
C ASP A 198 18.49 -15.16 -6.28
N ASN A 199 18.61 -15.68 -5.07
CA ASN A 199 19.58 -16.69 -4.68
C ASN A 199 19.00 -17.82 -3.82
N PHE A 200 17.70 -17.97 -3.82
CA PHE A 200 16.93 -18.85 -2.93
C PHE A 200 17.38 -20.31 -3.06
N VAL A 201 17.32 -20.88 -4.28
CA VAL A 201 17.66 -22.31 -4.52
C VAL A 201 19.09 -22.61 -4.11
N ASN A 202 20.04 -21.79 -4.53
CA ASN A 202 21.45 -21.99 -4.16
C ASN A 202 21.65 -22.00 -2.65
N ARG A 203 21.00 -21.10 -1.94
CA ARG A 203 21.12 -21.03 -0.48
C ARG A 203 20.44 -22.21 0.20
N LEU A 204 19.24 -22.61 -0.25
CA LEU A 204 18.54 -23.79 0.26
C LEU A 204 19.40 -25.06 0.07
N THR A 205 19.95 -25.26 -1.13
CA THR A 205 20.86 -26.38 -1.44
C THR A 205 22.03 -26.43 -0.48
N THR A 206 22.73 -25.30 -0.28
CA THR A 206 23.84 -25.20 0.66
C THR A 206 23.42 -25.60 2.07
N LEU A 207 22.34 -25.03 2.60
CA LEU A 207 21.88 -25.28 3.97
C LEU A 207 21.43 -26.73 4.17
N LEU A 208 20.77 -27.33 3.18
CA LEU A 208 20.41 -28.76 3.26
C LEU A 208 21.65 -29.64 3.31
N THR A 209 22.66 -29.34 2.51
CA THR A 209 23.94 -30.06 2.52
C THR A 209 24.68 -29.87 3.86
N ASP A 210 24.71 -28.64 4.39
CA ASP A 210 25.34 -28.33 5.69
C ASP A 210 24.72 -29.12 6.86
N VAL A 211 23.43 -29.44 6.78
CA VAL A 211 22.73 -30.24 7.81
C VAL A 211 22.71 -31.74 7.50
N GLY A 212 23.46 -32.19 6.48
CA GLY A 212 23.69 -33.58 6.16
C GLY A 212 22.67 -34.20 5.19
N VAL A 213 21.84 -33.40 4.50
CA VAL A 213 20.97 -33.89 3.42
C VAL A 213 21.81 -34.12 2.18
N VAL A 214 21.78 -35.34 1.66
CA VAL A 214 22.49 -35.75 0.43
C VAL A 214 21.62 -35.38 -0.77
N ILE A 215 22.20 -34.67 -1.76
CA ILE A 215 21.50 -34.33 -3.02
C ILE A 215 22.21 -35.04 -4.16
N MET A 216 21.49 -35.92 -4.87
CA MET A 216 21.99 -36.70 -5.99
C MET A 216 21.14 -36.41 -7.22
N GLU A 217 21.74 -35.93 -8.31
CA GLU A 217 21.04 -35.74 -9.57
C GLU A 217 20.65 -37.10 -10.19
N HIS A 218 19.51 -37.16 -10.89
CA HIS A 218 19.09 -38.33 -11.65
C HIS A 218 20.16 -38.76 -12.65
N GLY A 219 20.77 -39.91 -12.41
CA GLY A 219 21.82 -40.50 -13.28
C GLY A 219 23.00 -41.12 -12.54
N THR A 220 23.15 -40.89 -11.22
CA THR A 220 24.25 -41.49 -10.44
C THR A 220 23.86 -42.67 -9.57
N LEU A 221 22.61 -43.17 -9.63
CA LEU A 221 22.23 -44.38 -8.96
C LEU A 221 22.59 -45.63 -9.82
N ASN A 222 23.87 -45.98 -9.83
CA ASN A 222 24.26 -47.37 -10.08
C ASN A 222 23.94 -48.18 -8.83
N MET A 223 22.70 -48.68 -8.74
CA MET A 223 22.37 -49.71 -7.77
C MET A 223 22.81 -51.06 -8.32
N GLU A 224 23.93 -51.57 -7.84
CA GLU A 224 24.19 -53.01 -7.89
C GLU A 224 23.13 -53.68 -6.98
N HIS A 225 22.14 -54.37 -7.64
CA HIS A 225 21.03 -55.12 -7.08
C HIS A 225 19.77 -54.30 -6.68
N GLY A 226 18.94 -54.06 -7.69
CA GLY A 226 17.56 -53.64 -7.53
C GLY A 226 17.08 -52.77 -8.69
N THR A 227 16.56 -53.39 -9.73
CA THR A 227 16.00 -52.73 -10.92
C THR A 227 14.78 -51.92 -10.53
N LEU A 228 14.94 -50.61 -10.34
CA LEU A 228 13.86 -49.64 -10.46
C LEU A 228 13.77 -49.26 -11.95
N ASN A 229 12.92 -49.95 -12.70
CA ASN A 229 12.51 -49.53 -14.03
C ASN A 229 11.62 -48.28 -13.85
N ILE A 230 12.17 -47.08 -13.93
CA ILE A 230 11.39 -45.86 -14.13
C ILE A 230 11.14 -45.78 -15.63
N GLU A 231 10.05 -46.47 -16.11
CA GLU A 231 9.45 -46.10 -17.38
C GLU A 231 9.05 -44.64 -17.31
N HIS A 232 9.43 -43.86 -18.35
CA HIS A 232 8.94 -42.48 -18.55
C HIS A 232 7.43 -42.49 -18.81
N GLY A 233 6.64 -42.78 -17.78
CA GLY A 233 5.23 -42.50 -17.77
C GLY A 233 5.03 -41.01 -17.46
N THR A 234 4.22 -40.34 -18.25
CA THR A 234 3.61 -39.05 -17.94
C THR A 234 2.87 -39.17 -16.60
N LEU A 235 3.59 -38.99 -15.50
CA LEU A 235 3.02 -38.95 -14.17
C LEU A 235 2.27 -37.62 -14.05
N ASN A 236 0.93 -37.69 -14.07
CA ASN A 236 0.08 -36.66 -13.47
C ASN A 236 0.34 -36.66 -11.96
N MET A 237 1.51 -36.13 -11.54
CA MET A 237 1.87 -36.02 -10.15
C MET A 237 1.34 -34.71 -9.63
N GLU A 238 0.30 -34.77 -8.83
CA GLU A 238 -0.06 -33.68 -7.95
C GLU A 238 1.18 -33.37 -7.08
N ASN A 239 1.74 -32.16 -7.22
CA ASN A 239 2.86 -31.73 -6.40
C ASN A 239 2.42 -31.72 -4.95
N SER A 240 3.00 -32.59 -4.12
CA SER A 240 2.69 -32.63 -2.70
C SER A 240 3.34 -31.46 -1.96
N GLN A 241 2.54 -30.73 -1.18
CA GLN A 241 3.02 -29.62 -0.37
C GLN A 241 3.80 -30.15 0.83
N LEU A 242 5.05 -29.69 1.00
CA LEU A 242 5.92 -30.06 2.11
C LEU A 242 5.91 -28.99 3.23
N SER A 243 6.04 -27.73 2.82
CA SER A 243 6.08 -26.61 3.77
C SER A 243 5.64 -25.31 3.13
N THR A 244 5.21 -24.37 3.98
CA THR A 244 4.73 -23.04 3.57
C THR A 244 5.25 -22.00 4.55
N VAL A 245 5.68 -20.85 4.00
CA VAL A 245 5.95 -19.62 4.74
C VAL A 245 4.96 -18.56 4.27
N ASN A 246 4.28 -17.91 5.21
CA ASN A 246 3.28 -16.91 4.95
C ASN A 246 3.69 -15.57 5.55
N SER A 247 3.76 -14.53 4.72
CA SER A 247 4.06 -13.16 5.14
C SER A 247 2.80 -12.29 5.05
N PRO A 248 2.32 -11.73 6.18
CA PRO A 248 1.09 -10.94 6.20
C PRO A 248 1.23 -9.63 5.43
N LEU A 249 0.22 -9.28 4.61
CA LEU A 249 0.18 -8.02 3.85
C LEU A 249 0.39 -6.79 4.74
N ASN A 250 -0.10 -6.79 5.99
CA ASN A 250 0.05 -5.65 6.90
C ASN A 250 1.52 -5.34 7.23
N GLU A 251 2.38 -6.33 7.37
CA GLU A 251 3.82 -6.14 7.61
C GLU A 251 4.49 -5.59 6.37
N ILE A 252 4.13 -6.13 5.20
CA ILE A 252 4.62 -5.67 3.90
C ILE A 252 4.19 -4.22 3.64
N LEU A 253 2.91 -3.87 3.89
CA LEU A 253 2.41 -2.50 3.79
C LEU A 253 3.14 -1.54 4.75
N THR A 254 3.34 -1.96 5.99
CA THR A 254 4.01 -1.15 7.01
C THR A 254 5.43 -0.79 6.57
N ARG A 255 6.22 -1.77 6.13
CA ARG A 255 7.57 -1.50 5.64
C ARG A 255 7.55 -0.64 4.37
N MET A 256 6.69 -0.96 3.40
CA MET A 256 6.52 -0.18 2.18
C MET A 256 6.24 1.30 2.46
N MET A 257 5.33 1.58 3.39
CA MET A 257 4.92 2.95 3.68
C MET A 257 5.89 3.68 4.59
N LYS A 258 6.29 3.07 5.73
CA LYS A 258 7.16 3.69 6.74
C LYS A 258 8.57 3.96 6.20
N GLN A 259 9.15 3.00 5.46
CA GLN A 259 10.51 3.09 4.93
C GLN A 259 10.56 3.51 3.46
N SER A 260 9.40 3.59 2.81
CA SER A 260 9.30 3.87 1.36
C SER A 260 9.99 2.81 0.48
N ASP A 261 9.96 1.54 0.91
CA ASP A 261 10.67 0.45 0.26
C ASP A 261 10.09 0.14 -1.14
N ASN A 262 10.95 0.22 -2.18
CA ASN A 262 10.54 0.04 -3.57
C ASN A 262 10.24 -1.43 -3.90
N LEU A 263 11.06 -2.39 -3.40
CA LEU A 263 10.82 -3.82 -3.64
C LEU A 263 9.45 -4.26 -3.09
N TYR A 264 9.11 -3.80 -1.89
CA TYR A 264 7.82 -4.08 -1.26
C TYR A 264 6.64 -3.51 -2.07
N ALA A 265 6.83 -2.34 -2.66
CA ALA A 265 5.82 -1.74 -3.54
C ALA A 265 5.64 -2.52 -4.85
N GLU A 266 6.75 -2.93 -5.48
CA GLU A 266 6.66 -3.72 -6.71
C GLU A 266 6.09 -5.12 -6.46
N ALA A 267 6.42 -5.75 -5.33
CA ALA A 267 5.82 -7.02 -4.95
C ALA A 267 4.28 -6.90 -4.85
N ILE A 268 3.78 -5.90 -4.11
CA ILE A 268 2.34 -5.62 -4.04
C ILE A 268 1.76 -5.30 -5.43
N PHE A 269 2.45 -4.51 -6.24
CA PHE A 269 2.01 -4.16 -7.59
C PHE A 269 1.85 -5.39 -8.49
N TYR A 270 2.83 -6.30 -8.50
CA TYR A 270 2.72 -7.57 -9.21
C TYR A 270 1.59 -8.47 -8.67
N HIS A 271 1.33 -8.45 -7.36
CA HIS A 271 0.20 -9.19 -6.81
C HIS A 271 -1.16 -8.64 -7.27
N THR A 272 -1.29 -7.31 -7.46
CA THR A 272 -2.53 -6.77 -8.06
C THR A 272 -2.77 -7.28 -9.48
N ALA A 273 -1.72 -7.62 -10.23
CA ALA A 273 -1.83 -8.18 -11.58
C ALA A 273 -2.55 -9.53 -11.61
N LEU A 274 -2.47 -10.31 -10.52
CA LEU A 274 -3.11 -11.63 -10.41
C LEU A 274 -4.64 -11.56 -10.47
N SER A 275 -5.22 -10.40 -10.19
CA SER A 275 -6.66 -10.15 -10.37
C SER A 275 -7.07 -10.09 -11.84
N ILE A 276 -6.11 -9.91 -12.75
CA ILE A 276 -6.34 -9.80 -14.19
C ILE A 276 -5.97 -11.10 -14.88
N ALA A 277 -4.75 -11.60 -14.71
CA ALA A 277 -4.28 -12.87 -15.29
C ALA A 277 -2.97 -13.36 -14.67
N ARG A 278 -2.66 -14.65 -14.88
CA ARG A 278 -1.34 -15.26 -14.65
C ARG A 278 -0.63 -15.48 -15.99
N PRO A 279 0.70 -15.34 -16.05
CA PRO A 279 1.56 -14.82 -15.01
C PRO A 279 1.30 -13.35 -14.73
N ALA A 280 1.63 -12.90 -13.51
CA ALA A 280 1.61 -11.49 -13.16
C ALA A 280 2.57 -10.71 -14.06
N THR A 281 2.09 -9.60 -14.64
CA THR A 281 2.90 -8.72 -15.50
C THR A 281 2.70 -7.26 -15.09
N GLN A 282 3.68 -6.41 -15.37
CA GLN A 282 3.51 -4.96 -15.16
C GLN A 282 2.29 -4.42 -15.92
N LYS A 283 2.01 -4.94 -17.12
CA LYS A 283 0.83 -4.57 -17.91
C LYS A 283 -0.48 -4.86 -17.15
N ASN A 284 -0.59 -6.05 -16.59
CA ASN A 284 -1.78 -6.46 -15.84
C ASN A 284 -1.91 -5.68 -14.53
N ALA A 285 -0.81 -5.40 -13.83
CA ALA A 285 -0.81 -4.57 -12.63
C ALA A 285 -1.30 -3.14 -12.93
N ARG A 286 -0.81 -2.53 -14.02
CA ARG A 286 -1.32 -1.24 -14.50
C ARG A 286 -2.81 -1.30 -14.82
N THR A 287 -3.29 -2.38 -15.42
CA THR A 287 -4.71 -2.58 -15.70
C THR A 287 -5.54 -2.59 -14.43
N ALA A 288 -5.10 -3.30 -13.39
CA ALA A 288 -5.79 -3.33 -12.08
C ALA A 288 -5.90 -1.93 -11.46
N VAL A 289 -4.80 -1.16 -11.42
CA VAL A 289 -4.83 0.23 -10.91
C VAL A 289 -5.75 1.11 -11.77
N ARG A 290 -5.70 1.00 -13.10
CA ARG A 290 -6.55 1.78 -14.02
C ARG A 290 -8.04 1.48 -13.85
N GLN A 291 -8.40 0.24 -13.55
CA GLN A 291 -9.78 -0.13 -13.23
C GLN A 291 -10.29 0.58 -11.96
N LEU A 292 -9.44 0.68 -10.92
CA LEU A 292 -9.82 1.46 -9.72
C LEU A 292 -9.92 2.96 -10.04
N ILE A 293 -8.99 3.54 -10.81
CA ILE A 293 -9.09 4.93 -11.28
C ILE A 293 -10.46 5.17 -11.97
N GLN A 294 -10.88 4.27 -12.85
CA GLN A 294 -12.16 4.37 -13.55
C GLN A 294 -13.35 4.26 -12.60
N ARG A 295 -13.32 3.32 -11.65
CA ARG A 295 -14.39 3.18 -10.63
C ARG A 295 -14.51 4.40 -9.73
N LEU A 296 -13.42 5.14 -9.51
CA LEU A 296 -13.43 6.40 -8.77
C LEU A 296 -13.95 7.60 -9.59
N GLY A 297 -14.37 7.38 -10.84
CA GLY A 297 -14.95 8.39 -11.70
C GLY A 297 -13.94 9.20 -12.53
N PHE A 298 -12.69 8.73 -12.64
CA PHE A 298 -11.65 9.37 -13.44
C PHE A 298 -11.43 8.63 -14.76
N ASP A 299 -11.04 9.36 -15.80
CA ASP A 299 -10.59 8.77 -17.05
C ASP A 299 -9.15 8.25 -16.90
N PRO A 300 -8.91 6.91 -16.94
CA PRO A 300 -7.58 6.36 -16.81
C PRO A 300 -6.59 6.79 -17.91
N ALA A 301 -7.07 7.27 -19.05
CA ALA A 301 -6.21 7.75 -20.14
C ALA A 301 -5.50 9.08 -19.79
N GLN A 302 -6.01 9.80 -18.79
CA GLN A 302 -5.40 11.04 -18.31
C GLN A 302 -4.14 10.82 -17.46
N TYR A 303 -3.86 9.59 -17.03
CA TYR A 303 -2.80 9.27 -16.08
C TYR A 303 -1.88 8.20 -16.61
N THR A 304 -0.61 8.25 -16.18
CA THR A 304 0.37 7.21 -16.50
C THR A 304 0.81 6.52 -15.21
N VAL A 305 0.58 5.23 -15.14
CA VAL A 305 1.09 4.32 -14.12
C VAL A 305 2.16 3.47 -14.79
N ALA A 306 3.42 3.70 -14.49
CA ALA A 306 4.54 2.96 -15.08
C ALA A 306 4.98 1.79 -14.17
N ASP A 307 5.06 2.04 -12.85
CA ASP A 307 5.45 1.08 -11.82
C ASP A 307 4.58 1.23 -10.55
N GLY A 308 4.80 0.37 -9.57
CA GLY A 308 4.08 0.40 -8.31
C GLY A 308 4.75 1.25 -7.23
N SER A 309 6.03 1.54 -7.37
CA SER A 309 6.85 2.21 -6.35
C SER A 309 6.92 3.73 -6.52
N GLY A 310 6.71 4.22 -7.74
CA GLY A 310 6.94 5.61 -8.10
C GLY A 310 8.41 5.94 -8.36
N LEU A 311 9.26 4.93 -8.59
CA LEU A 311 10.65 5.10 -8.99
C LEU A 311 10.74 5.63 -10.42
N SER A 312 9.88 5.15 -11.29
CA SER A 312 9.83 5.56 -12.70
C SER A 312 9.46 7.03 -12.84
N LEU A 313 10.24 7.77 -13.64
CA LEU A 313 9.94 9.14 -14.06
C LEU A 313 8.77 9.22 -15.05
N TYR A 314 8.28 8.09 -15.55
CA TYR A 314 7.14 8.02 -16.46
C TYR A 314 5.78 7.99 -15.74
N ASN A 315 5.74 7.92 -14.42
CA ASN A 315 4.51 8.07 -13.66
C ASN A 315 4.01 9.52 -13.72
N TYR A 316 2.74 9.69 -14.07
CA TYR A 316 2.06 11.00 -14.05
C TYR A 316 0.70 10.87 -13.40
N LEU A 317 0.52 11.52 -12.25
CA LEU A 317 -0.73 11.60 -11.50
C LEU A 317 -1.05 13.06 -11.18
N SER A 318 -2.27 13.32 -10.72
CA SER A 318 -2.65 14.63 -10.17
C SER A 318 -2.84 14.57 -8.66
N PRO A 319 -2.70 15.68 -7.92
CA PRO A 319 -3.11 15.77 -6.52
C PRO A 319 -4.58 15.36 -6.30
N GLU A 320 -5.46 15.70 -7.23
CA GLU A 320 -6.88 15.32 -7.20
C GLU A 320 -7.06 13.79 -7.20
N LEU A 321 -6.33 13.06 -8.07
CA LEU A 321 -6.40 11.62 -8.12
C LEU A 321 -5.86 10.97 -6.83
N LEU A 322 -4.71 11.44 -6.31
CA LEU A 322 -4.15 10.97 -5.04
C LEU A 322 -5.15 11.15 -3.89
N THR A 323 -5.76 12.34 -3.82
CA THR A 323 -6.79 12.64 -2.81
C THR A 323 -8.04 11.77 -2.99
N ALA A 324 -8.44 11.46 -4.22
CA ALA A 324 -9.58 10.58 -4.48
C ALA A 324 -9.33 9.15 -4.00
N PHE A 325 -8.12 8.61 -4.17
CA PHE A 325 -7.73 7.32 -3.61
C PHE A 325 -7.75 7.32 -2.08
N LEU A 326 -7.24 8.38 -1.45
CA LEU A 326 -7.28 8.54 0.02
C LEU A 326 -8.72 8.62 0.53
N ARG A 327 -9.61 9.36 -0.16
CA ARG A 327 -11.05 9.41 0.16
C ARG A 327 -11.70 8.04 0.05
N HIS A 328 -11.42 7.28 -1.00
CA HIS A 328 -11.91 5.92 -1.17
C HIS A 328 -11.49 5.02 0.00
N ALA A 329 -10.21 5.06 0.36
CA ALA A 329 -9.70 4.31 1.50
C ALA A 329 -10.34 4.74 2.83
N TRP A 330 -10.54 6.04 3.03
CA TRP A 330 -11.19 6.58 4.24
C TRP A 330 -12.62 6.11 4.40
N ARG A 331 -13.40 6.12 3.33
CA ARG A 331 -14.81 5.70 3.31
C ARG A 331 -14.99 4.19 3.44
N ASN A 332 -13.95 3.41 3.18
CA ASN A 332 -13.96 1.96 3.26
C ASN A 332 -13.15 1.50 4.48
N GLU A 333 -13.84 1.13 5.56
CA GLU A 333 -13.21 0.70 6.82
C GLU A 333 -12.30 -0.50 6.62
N SER A 334 -12.64 -1.43 5.73
CA SER A 334 -11.81 -2.60 5.43
C SER A 334 -10.45 -2.25 4.79
N ILE A 335 -10.35 -1.06 4.16
CA ILE A 335 -9.09 -0.52 3.62
C ILE A 335 -8.43 0.37 4.67
N ARG A 336 -9.19 1.31 5.28
CA ARG A 336 -8.66 2.32 6.20
C ARG A 336 -7.92 1.70 7.37
N ARG A 337 -8.49 0.70 8.03
CA ARG A 337 -7.90 0.03 9.21
C ARG A 337 -6.53 -0.60 8.96
N HIS A 338 -6.18 -0.88 7.69
CA HIS A 338 -4.89 -1.43 7.29
C HIS A 338 -3.95 -0.37 6.71
N LEU A 339 -4.49 0.59 5.95
CA LEU A 339 -3.71 1.65 5.32
C LEU A 339 -3.22 2.68 6.34
N GLU A 340 -4.11 3.23 7.16
CA GLU A 340 -3.80 4.37 8.04
C GLU A 340 -2.67 4.04 9.04
N PRO A 341 -2.65 2.89 9.74
CA PRO A 341 -1.55 2.53 10.65
C PRO A 341 -0.21 2.33 9.92
N SER A 342 -0.22 1.97 8.64
CA SER A 342 0.98 1.76 7.83
C SER A 342 1.67 3.08 7.44
N LEU A 343 0.96 4.23 7.47
CA LEU A 343 1.51 5.52 7.09
C LEU A 343 2.52 6.06 8.12
N PRO A 344 3.62 6.72 7.68
CA PRO A 344 4.49 7.50 8.55
C PRO A 344 3.72 8.56 9.34
N ILE A 345 4.11 8.78 10.60
CA ILE A 345 3.52 9.76 11.51
C ILE A 345 4.50 10.92 11.72
N ALA A 346 4.01 12.14 11.52
CA ALA A 346 4.80 13.36 11.69
C ALA A 346 5.50 13.45 13.06
N GLY A 347 6.83 13.62 13.05
CA GLY A 347 7.68 13.71 14.22
C GLY A 347 7.91 12.41 15.00
N ILE A 348 7.34 11.25 14.56
CA ILE A 348 7.36 10.02 15.33
C ILE A 348 8.13 8.91 14.60
N ASP A 349 7.73 8.54 13.38
CA ASP A 349 8.29 7.38 12.72
C ASP A 349 8.43 7.51 11.20
N GLY A 350 9.03 6.47 10.62
CA GLY A 350 9.20 6.34 9.19
C GLY A 350 9.92 7.54 8.57
N THR A 351 9.52 7.90 7.35
CA THR A 351 10.10 9.02 6.60
C THR A 351 9.68 10.41 7.12
N LEU A 352 8.79 10.46 8.11
CA LEU A 352 8.35 11.70 8.78
C LEU A 352 8.92 11.86 10.20
N LYS A 353 9.76 10.95 10.69
CA LYS A 353 10.27 10.96 12.09
C LYS A 353 10.92 12.28 12.51
N ASP A 354 11.54 12.97 11.57
CA ASP A 354 12.27 14.22 11.82
C ASP A 354 11.59 15.46 11.22
N ARG A 355 10.33 15.33 10.76
CA ARG A 355 9.56 16.40 10.13
C ARG A 355 8.43 16.87 11.04
N MET A 356 8.04 18.17 10.91
CA MET A 356 6.89 18.79 11.57
C MET A 356 6.96 18.76 13.12
N LYS A 357 8.15 18.55 13.70
CA LYS A 357 8.36 18.68 15.16
C LYS A 357 8.09 20.12 15.58
N ASN A 358 7.48 20.30 16.75
CA ASN A 358 7.12 21.61 17.31
C ASN A 358 6.11 22.43 16.47
N THR A 359 5.26 21.76 15.69
CA THR A 359 4.15 22.35 14.94
C THR A 359 2.83 21.68 15.31
N ALA A 360 1.69 22.26 14.93
CA ALA A 360 0.37 21.62 15.09
C ALA A 360 0.23 20.29 14.32
N ALA A 361 1.08 20.04 13.32
CA ALA A 361 1.12 18.80 12.57
C ALA A 361 1.82 17.63 13.31
N TYR A 362 2.57 17.91 14.40
CA TYR A 362 3.26 16.89 15.18
C TYR A 362 2.28 15.84 15.72
N ARG A 363 2.58 14.54 15.50
CA ARG A 363 1.75 13.39 15.88
C ARG A 363 0.37 13.33 15.21
N ASN A 364 -0.01 14.37 14.48
CA ASN A 364 -1.30 14.53 13.83
C ASN A 364 -1.25 14.00 12.39
N VAL A 365 -0.33 14.51 11.56
CA VAL A 365 -0.24 14.11 10.14
C VAL A 365 0.25 12.67 9.99
N ARG A 366 -0.49 11.90 9.20
CA ARG A 366 -0.15 10.53 8.77
C ARG A 366 -0.06 10.52 7.25
N ALA A 367 1.14 10.45 6.68
CA ALA A 367 1.30 10.68 5.25
C ALA A 367 2.47 9.90 4.64
N LYS A 368 2.31 9.54 3.37
CA LYS A 368 3.36 8.99 2.53
C LYS A 368 4.16 10.11 1.89
N THR A 369 5.47 10.04 2.02
CA THR A 369 6.42 10.94 1.35
C THR A 369 6.82 10.41 -0.02
N GLY A 370 7.17 11.31 -0.95
CA GLY A 370 7.83 10.97 -2.21
C GLY A 370 9.00 11.92 -2.47
N THR A 371 10.12 11.37 -2.94
CA THR A 371 11.31 12.16 -3.31
C THR A 371 12.01 11.48 -4.46
N LEU A 372 12.23 12.23 -5.54
CA LEU A 372 13.13 11.94 -6.64
C LEU A 372 13.90 13.21 -6.98
N THR A 373 14.89 13.12 -7.84
CA THR A 373 15.58 14.32 -8.35
C THR A 373 14.56 15.29 -8.96
N GLY A 374 14.53 16.51 -8.45
CA GLY A 374 13.60 17.55 -8.92
C GLY A 374 12.15 17.43 -8.37
N ILE A 375 11.85 16.45 -7.51
CA ILE A 375 10.48 16.17 -7.07
C ILE A 375 10.44 15.95 -5.56
N SER A 376 9.45 16.57 -4.90
CA SER A 376 9.05 16.25 -3.53
C SER A 376 7.53 16.18 -3.46
N SER A 377 6.99 15.12 -2.85
CA SER A 377 5.56 14.95 -2.68
C SER A 377 5.22 14.46 -1.27
N LEU A 378 3.99 14.74 -0.83
CA LEU A 378 3.44 14.31 0.44
C LEU A 378 1.93 14.15 0.28
N ALA A 379 1.37 13.00 0.67
CA ALA A 379 -0.06 12.77 0.60
C ALA A 379 -0.52 11.85 1.74
N GLY A 380 -1.68 12.15 2.33
CA GLY A 380 -2.20 11.40 3.47
C GLY A 380 -3.33 12.12 4.18
N TYR A 381 -3.37 11.98 5.50
CA TYR A 381 -4.43 12.45 6.37
C TYR A 381 -3.91 13.42 7.44
N ALA A 382 -4.79 14.33 7.85
CA ALA A 382 -4.57 15.25 8.97
C ALA A 382 -5.89 15.51 9.69
N THR A 383 -5.82 15.88 10.98
CA THR A 383 -6.96 16.39 11.72
C THR A 383 -6.83 17.91 11.83
N ALA A 384 -7.81 18.65 11.35
CA ALA A 384 -7.87 20.09 11.44
C ALA A 384 -8.17 20.56 12.87
N ALA A 385 -7.93 21.85 13.17
CA ALA A 385 -8.19 22.43 14.49
C ALA A 385 -9.65 22.31 14.97
N ASN A 386 -10.59 22.26 14.04
CA ASN A 386 -12.02 22.05 14.32
C ASN A 386 -12.40 20.57 14.50
N GLY A 387 -11.42 19.64 14.49
CA GLY A 387 -11.63 18.20 14.61
C GLY A 387 -12.00 17.49 13.29
N HIS A 388 -12.18 18.20 12.19
CA HIS A 388 -12.48 17.60 10.89
C HIS A 388 -11.28 16.79 10.39
N GLN A 389 -11.59 15.67 9.76
CA GLN A 389 -10.59 14.83 9.13
C GLN A 389 -10.35 15.31 7.71
N LEU A 390 -9.09 15.44 7.34
CA LEU A 390 -8.67 15.92 6.03
C LEU A 390 -7.90 14.85 5.27
N ALA A 391 -8.13 14.73 3.96
CA ALA A 391 -7.23 14.07 3.03
C ALA A 391 -6.52 15.13 2.20
N PHE A 392 -5.22 14.99 2.02
CA PHE A 392 -4.45 15.97 1.25
C PHE A 392 -3.40 15.31 0.35
N ALA A 393 -3.04 16.01 -0.73
CA ALA A 393 -1.93 15.65 -1.61
C ALA A 393 -1.20 16.92 -2.07
N ILE A 394 0.12 16.93 -1.91
CA ILE A 394 1.03 18.02 -2.27
C ILE A 394 2.10 17.45 -3.17
N ILE A 395 2.31 18.02 -4.35
CA ILE A 395 3.40 17.68 -5.26
C ILE A 395 4.15 18.95 -5.64
N ASN A 396 5.45 19.01 -5.34
CA ASN A 396 6.37 20.02 -5.82
C ASN A 396 7.27 19.42 -6.90
N GLN A 397 7.40 20.09 -8.05
CA GLN A 397 8.23 19.65 -9.17
C GLN A 397 9.11 20.80 -9.67
N GLY A 398 10.32 20.48 -10.16
CA GLY A 398 11.32 21.47 -10.57
C GLY A 398 12.18 21.96 -9.39
N ILE A 399 12.16 21.28 -8.24
CA ILE A 399 12.94 21.67 -7.06
C ILE A 399 14.40 21.20 -7.16
N VAL A 400 15.35 22.08 -6.85
CA VAL A 400 16.78 21.75 -6.86
C VAL A 400 17.18 20.97 -5.61
N LYS A 401 16.68 21.37 -4.45
CA LYS A 401 17.00 20.72 -3.17
C LYS A 401 15.71 20.18 -2.54
N ALA A 402 15.62 18.86 -2.39
CA ALA A 402 14.44 18.20 -1.83
C ALA A 402 14.02 18.74 -0.45
N LYS A 403 14.97 19.25 0.37
CA LYS A 403 14.69 19.86 1.66
C LYS A 403 13.76 21.08 1.57
N ASP A 404 13.86 21.86 0.48
CA ASP A 404 13.06 23.08 0.32
C ASP A 404 11.59 22.73 0.04
N GLY A 405 11.35 21.72 -0.81
CA GLY A 405 10.00 21.17 -1.02
C GLY A 405 9.42 20.56 0.26
N LYS A 406 10.23 19.82 1.04
CA LYS A 406 9.81 19.26 2.33
C LYS A 406 9.43 20.35 3.32
N ALA A 407 10.23 21.43 3.43
CA ALA A 407 9.95 22.56 4.32
C ALA A 407 8.65 23.29 3.94
N PHE A 408 8.38 23.44 2.63
CA PHE A 408 7.10 24.00 2.17
C PHE A 408 5.91 23.10 2.56
N GLN A 409 6.03 21.78 2.34
CA GLN A 409 5.00 20.82 2.73
C GLN A 409 4.73 20.82 4.22
N ASP A 410 5.77 20.95 5.06
CA ASP A 410 5.63 21.02 6.52
C ASP A 410 4.83 22.25 6.97
N LYS A 411 5.04 23.41 6.31
CA LYS A 411 4.26 24.63 6.56
C LYS A 411 2.79 24.43 6.14
N VAL A 412 2.53 23.83 4.97
CA VAL A 412 1.15 23.51 4.56
C VAL A 412 0.49 22.61 5.61
N CYS A 413 1.15 21.53 6.03
CA CYS A 413 0.59 20.62 7.03
C CYS A 413 0.33 21.31 8.38
N ALA A 414 1.20 22.22 8.82
CA ALA A 414 1.02 23.01 10.04
C ALA A 414 -0.24 23.88 9.95
N LEU A 415 -0.45 24.58 8.84
CA LEU A 415 -1.67 25.35 8.58
C LEU A 415 -2.93 24.46 8.56
N LEU A 416 -2.88 23.29 7.93
CA LEU A 416 -4.00 22.33 7.90
C LEU A 416 -4.40 21.89 9.31
N CYS A 417 -3.44 21.81 10.23
CA CYS A 417 -3.66 21.40 11.63
C CYS A 417 -3.98 22.56 12.58
N GLY A 418 -4.04 23.80 12.11
CA GLY A 418 -4.51 24.96 12.89
C GLY A 418 -3.44 25.93 13.38
N GLU A 419 -2.26 25.98 12.74
CA GLU A 419 -1.21 26.97 13.02
C GLU A 419 -1.44 28.34 12.39
#